data_a458adad7b27474571554019b53699dc
#
_entry.id   a458adad7b27474571554019b53699dc
#
_cell.length_a   1.000
_cell.length_b   1.000
_cell.length_c   1.000
_cell.angle_alpha   90.00
_cell.angle_beta   90.00
_cell.angle_gamma   90.00
#
_symmetry.space_group_name_H-M   'P 1'
#
loop_
_entity.id
_entity.type
_entity.pdbx_description
1 polymer ?
#
loop_
_entity_poly.entity_id
_entity_poly.type
_entity_poly.pdbx_seq_one_letter_code
_entity_poly.pdbx_strand_id
1 'polypeptide(L)'
;MRAVILAAGEGMRLRPLTTYMPKVMLPVGNKPILEFIIKALMENDIRDITLVVGYHQDKIKQYFGSGSEFGARIDYAVQKKQLGTAHALYHARIDDEFLLFYGDNLVTSECVKELLKSEVNTILGSYSDRPWKYGVIEKKSNKLVKIKEKLRESEEAIVFTGMGHFDGKIFELIEERMREGIYDLPDILNEMEIKIKVISGWRDAIYPWDLLELNSYALKDTTRKLAGKIEDSTIIGDVEIGENTKIGAGSYIRGKVKIGKNCEIGPNSVILGDTSIGDGVRIGAMSYIENSIIMSNTNIGINALIKDSVIGRDVDIAPKFVALSGKIKRIVDDEVIEVTGGAVIGDGASLGPVVIVYPGVLIGSNSNIGALKLIDKDVANGERVI
;
A
#
# COMPACT_ATOMS: atom_id res chain seq x y z
N MET A 1 -15.70 -19.44 11.10
CA MET A 1 -15.11 -18.12 11.38
C MET A 1 -15.12 -17.31 10.08
N ARG A 2 -15.62 -16.07 10.12
CA ARG A 2 -15.64 -15.14 8.98
C ARG A 2 -14.65 -14.00 9.21
N ALA A 3 -14.07 -13.44 8.16
CA ALA A 3 -13.29 -12.23 8.24
C ALA A 3 -14.06 -11.05 7.62
N VAL A 4 -13.97 -9.88 8.25
CA VAL A 4 -14.45 -8.61 7.73
C VAL A 4 -13.26 -7.71 7.43
N ILE A 5 -13.17 -7.19 6.21
CA ILE A 5 -12.06 -6.32 5.81
C ILE A 5 -12.63 -4.97 5.40
N LEU A 6 -12.20 -3.91 6.06
CA LEU A 6 -12.62 -2.53 5.76
C LEU A 6 -11.76 -1.96 4.63
N ALA A 7 -12.34 -1.84 3.44
CA ALA A 7 -11.67 -1.42 2.21
C ALA A 7 -12.40 -0.26 1.51
N ALA A 8 -13.17 0.55 2.25
CA ALA A 8 -14.04 1.59 1.70
C ALA A 8 -13.37 2.97 1.58
N GLY A 9 -12.23 3.19 2.23
CA GLY A 9 -11.56 4.47 2.36
C GLY A 9 -10.93 4.99 1.07
N GLU A 10 -10.88 6.31 0.90
CA GLU A 10 -10.29 6.99 -0.26
C GLU A 10 -8.76 6.98 -0.25
N GLY A 11 -8.14 7.06 0.93
CA GLY A 11 -6.68 7.13 1.06
C GLY A 11 -6.08 8.47 0.59
N MET A 12 -6.70 9.60 0.94
CA MET A 12 -6.32 10.95 0.48
C MET A 12 -4.84 11.30 0.71
N ARG A 13 -4.23 10.81 1.80
CA ARG A 13 -2.81 11.04 2.13
C ARG A 13 -1.83 10.37 1.16
N LEU A 14 -2.30 9.39 0.38
CA LEU A 14 -1.50 8.70 -0.63
C LEU A 14 -1.66 9.29 -2.04
N ARG A 15 -2.38 10.42 -2.18
CA ARG A 15 -2.41 11.16 -3.46
C ARG A 15 -0.99 11.59 -3.85
N PRO A 16 -0.68 11.56 -5.15
CA PRO A 16 -1.57 11.41 -6.31
C PRO A 16 -1.91 9.95 -6.69
N LEU A 17 -1.35 8.93 -6.04
CA LEU A 17 -1.49 7.53 -6.43
C LEU A 17 -2.93 6.99 -6.23
N THR A 18 -3.67 7.58 -5.28
CA THR A 18 -5.06 7.19 -4.98
C THR A 18 -6.11 8.03 -5.70
N THR A 19 -5.73 8.88 -6.65
CA THR A 19 -6.68 9.70 -7.41
C THR A 19 -7.69 8.83 -8.19
N TYR A 20 -7.24 7.70 -8.74
CA TYR A 20 -8.07 6.79 -9.55
C TYR A 20 -8.04 5.34 -9.06
N MET A 21 -7.49 5.10 -7.87
CA MET A 21 -7.35 3.76 -7.30
C MET A 21 -7.54 3.82 -5.79
N PRO A 22 -8.34 2.93 -5.17
CA PRO A 22 -8.41 2.90 -3.71
C PRO A 22 -7.07 2.46 -3.11
N LYS A 23 -6.73 2.98 -1.93
CA LYS A 23 -5.47 2.70 -1.23
C LYS A 23 -5.13 1.20 -1.17
N VAL A 24 -6.13 0.39 -0.86
CA VAL A 24 -6.00 -1.07 -0.70
C VAL A 24 -5.59 -1.81 -1.99
N MET A 25 -5.75 -1.15 -3.14
CA MET A 25 -5.39 -1.68 -4.45
C MET A 25 -4.03 -1.20 -4.97
N LEU A 26 -3.34 -0.33 -4.23
CA LEU A 26 -1.98 0.07 -4.60
C LEU A 26 -1.05 -1.15 -4.58
N PRO A 27 -0.23 -1.34 -5.63
CA PRO A 27 0.61 -2.51 -5.73
C PRO A 27 1.89 -2.38 -4.91
N VAL A 28 2.23 -3.43 -4.17
CA VAL A 28 3.54 -3.66 -3.56
C VAL A 28 3.99 -5.08 -3.92
N GLY A 29 5.21 -5.26 -4.39
CA GLY A 29 5.65 -6.54 -4.95
C GLY A 29 4.75 -7.03 -6.10
N ASN A 30 4.21 -6.10 -6.89
CA ASN A 30 3.27 -6.33 -8.02
C ASN A 30 1.91 -6.94 -7.62
N LYS A 31 1.49 -6.81 -6.36
CA LYS A 31 0.21 -7.28 -5.86
C LYS A 31 -0.50 -6.20 -5.05
N PRO A 32 -1.83 -6.05 -5.14
CA PRO A 32 -2.57 -5.16 -4.26
C PRO A 32 -2.29 -5.42 -2.79
N ILE A 33 -2.22 -4.37 -1.96
CA ILE A 33 -2.06 -4.51 -0.50
C ILE A 33 -3.13 -5.46 0.08
N LEU A 34 -4.38 -5.35 -0.36
CA LEU A 34 -5.50 -6.19 0.09
C LEU A 34 -5.27 -7.70 -0.18
N GLU A 35 -4.53 -8.05 -1.24
CA GLU A 35 -4.25 -9.47 -1.55
C GLU A 35 -3.43 -10.15 -0.45
N PHE A 36 -2.56 -9.41 0.24
CA PHE A 36 -1.77 -9.97 1.35
C PHE A 36 -2.64 -10.39 2.53
N ILE A 37 -3.71 -9.63 2.84
CA ILE A 37 -4.67 -9.99 3.87
C ILE A 37 -5.41 -11.27 3.47
N ILE A 38 -5.93 -11.32 2.23
CA ILE A 38 -6.64 -12.48 1.72
C ILE A 38 -5.74 -13.72 1.75
N LYS A 39 -4.48 -13.59 1.30
CA LYS A 39 -3.50 -14.68 1.36
C LYS A 39 -3.28 -15.16 2.79
N ALA A 40 -3.06 -14.25 3.74
CA ALA A 40 -2.86 -14.59 5.14
C ALA A 40 -4.08 -15.31 5.75
N LEU A 41 -5.30 -14.92 5.37
CA LEU A 41 -6.53 -15.60 5.76
C LEU A 41 -6.60 -17.03 5.18
N MET A 42 -6.29 -17.20 3.88
CA MET A 42 -6.28 -18.52 3.23
C MET A 42 -5.27 -19.48 3.87
N GLU A 43 -4.09 -19.00 4.24
CA GLU A 43 -3.07 -19.77 4.95
C GLU A 43 -3.51 -20.24 6.34
N ASN A 44 -4.60 -19.68 6.87
CA ASN A 44 -5.21 -20.03 8.15
C ASN A 44 -6.63 -20.60 8.00
N ASP A 45 -6.99 -21.10 6.82
CA ASP A 45 -8.28 -21.72 6.49
C ASP A 45 -9.52 -20.82 6.72
N ILE A 46 -9.35 -19.49 6.76
CA ILE A 46 -10.46 -18.52 6.83
C ILE A 46 -10.86 -18.17 5.39
N ARG A 47 -11.92 -18.82 4.91
CA ARG A 47 -12.37 -18.73 3.51
C ARG A 47 -13.52 -17.79 3.27
N ASP A 48 -14.33 -17.49 4.30
CA ASP A 48 -15.48 -16.59 4.23
C ASP A 48 -15.05 -15.18 4.57
N ILE A 49 -15.14 -14.29 3.58
CA ILE A 49 -14.67 -12.90 3.70
C ILE A 49 -15.78 -11.95 3.30
N THR A 50 -16.04 -10.95 4.12
CA THR A 50 -16.86 -9.79 3.76
C THR A 50 -15.94 -8.59 3.52
N LEU A 51 -15.88 -8.10 2.28
CA LEU A 51 -15.19 -6.85 1.95
C LEU A 51 -16.15 -5.68 2.04
N VAL A 52 -15.87 -4.76 2.98
CA VAL A 52 -16.61 -3.49 3.02
C VAL A 52 -15.93 -2.51 2.06
N VAL A 53 -16.61 -2.17 0.98
CA VAL A 53 -16.09 -1.37 -0.12
C VAL A 53 -16.82 -0.04 -0.27
N GLY A 54 -16.20 0.96 -0.87
CA GLY A 54 -16.77 2.29 -1.06
C GLY A 54 -16.12 3.03 -2.23
N TYR A 55 -15.09 3.80 -1.97
CA TYR A 55 -14.36 4.56 -2.99
C TYR A 55 -13.78 3.63 -4.06
N HIS A 56 -14.09 3.90 -5.34
CA HIS A 56 -13.68 3.07 -6.49
C HIS A 56 -13.89 1.55 -6.27
N GLN A 57 -15.01 1.15 -5.67
CA GLN A 57 -15.33 -0.25 -5.37
C GLN A 57 -15.32 -1.18 -6.59
N ASP A 58 -15.57 -0.63 -7.78
CA ASP A 58 -15.51 -1.33 -9.06
C ASP A 58 -14.13 -1.98 -9.29
N LYS A 59 -13.04 -1.30 -8.93
CA LYS A 59 -11.68 -1.81 -9.05
C LYS A 59 -11.43 -3.01 -8.14
N ILE A 60 -11.94 -2.96 -6.90
CA ILE A 60 -11.82 -4.05 -5.95
C ILE A 60 -12.62 -5.26 -6.44
N LYS A 61 -13.89 -5.03 -6.81
CA LYS A 61 -14.79 -6.09 -7.30
C LYS A 61 -14.30 -6.73 -8.60
N GLN A 62 -13.73 -5.93 -9.51
CA GLN A 62 -13.15 -6.45 -10.76
C GLN A 62 -11.95 -7.36 -10.50
N TYR A 63 -11.11 -7.02 -9.53
CA TYR A 63 -9.88 -7.77 -9.24
C TYR A 63 -10.17 -9.06 -8.45
N PHE A 64 -10.99 -8.99 -7.40
CA PHE A 64 -11.22 -10.11 -6.50
C PHE A 64 -12.41 -10.99 -6.88
N GLY A 65 -13.36 -10.46 -7.66
CA GLY A 65 -14.56 -11.22 -8.11
C GLY A 65 -15.30 -11.85 -6.94
N SER A 66 -15.63 -13.13 -7.06
CA SER A 66 -16.21 -13.95 -5.98
C SER A 66 -15.16 -14.50 -4.99
N GLY A 67 -13.88 -14.25 -5.22
CA GLY A 67 -12.78 -14.78 -4.43
C GLY A 67 -12.29 -16.17 -4.86
N SER A 68 -12.95 -16.82 -5.82
CA SER A 68 -12.64 -18.21 -6.21
C SER A 68 -11.20 -18.41 -6.69
N GLU A 69 -10.63 -17.43 -7.41
CA GLU A 69 -9.23 -17.48 -7.87
C GLU A 69 -8.21 -17.43 -6.72
N PHE A 70 -8.64 -16.92 -5.57
CA PHE A 70 -7.83 -16.83 -4.35
C PHE A 70 -8.13 -17.98 -3.37
N GLY A 71 -9.06 -18.89 -3.69
CA GLY A 71 -9.52 -19.96 -2.80
C GLY A 71 -10.48 -19.47 -1.70
N ALA A 72 -10.99 -18.25 -1.80
CA ALA A 72 -11.91 -17.62 -0.86
C ALA A 72 -13.35 -17.57 -1.38
N ARG A 73 -14.29 -17.23 -0.49
CA ARG A 73 -15.65 -16.77 -0.81
C ARG A 73 -15.77 -15.33 -0.35
N ILE A 74 -15.93 -14.41 -1.28
CA ILE A 74 -15.96 -12.98 -1.01
C ILE A 74 -17.36 -12.43 -1.23
N ASP A 75 -17.96 -11.91 -0.16
CA ASP A 75 -19.16 -11.10 -0.15
C ASP A 75 -18.79 -9.62 -0.07
N TYR A 76 -19.61 -8.72 -0.64
CA TYR A 76 -19.36 -7.29 -0.65
C TYR A 76 -20.46 -6.53 0.08
N ALA A 77 -20.07 -5.74 1.09
CA ALA A 77 -20.91 -4.73 1.73
C ALA A 77 -20.47 -3.33 1.25
N VAL A 78 -21.44 -2.44 1.00
CA VAL A 78 -21.14 -1.13 0.37
C VAL A 78 -21.34 -0.01 1.38
N GLN A 79 -20.27 0.68 1.73
CA GLN A 79 -20.30 1.95 2.46
C GLN A 79 -20.43 3.11 1.45
N LYS A 80 -21.64 3.64 1.29
CA LYS A 80 -21.91 4.73 0.32
C LYS A 80 -21.29 6.08 0.71
N LYS A 81 -21.19 6.36 2.01
CA LYS A 81 -20.58 7.57 2.57
C LYS A 81 -19.50 7.16 3.55
N GLN A 82 -18.29 7.65 3.37
CA GLN A 82 -17.13 7.35 4.24
C GLN A 82 -17.19 8.23 5.50
N LEU A 83 -18.05 7.85 6.48
CA LEU A 83 -18.22 8.62 7.71
C LEU A 83 -17.22 8.22 8.81
N GLY A 84 -16.68 7.01 8.76
CA GLY A 84 -15.71 6.49 9.72
C GLY A 84 -15.62 4.96 9.68
N THR A 85 -14.74 4.39 10.50
CA THR A 85 -14.42 2.96 10.50
C THR A 85 -15.49 2.10 11.18
N ALA A 86 -16.15 2.59 12.23
CA ALA A 86 -17.30 1.92 12.83
C ALA A 86 -18.50 1.91 11.85
N HIS A 87 -18.73 3.04 11.16
CA HIS A 87 -19.76 3.10 10.13
C HIS A 87 -19.46 2.13 8.97
N ALA A 88 -18.20 1.94 8.59
CA ALA A 88 -17.83 0.92 7.60
C ALA A 88 -18.16 -0.48 8.11
N LEU A 89 -17.75 -0.82 9.32
CA LEU A 89 -18.01 -2.11 9.94
C LEU A 89 -19.52 -2.41 10.04
N TYR A 90 -20.33 -1.43 10.37
CA TYR A 90 -21.80 -1.56 10.46
C TYR A 90 -22.43 -2.16 9.19
N HIS A 91 -21.90 -1.85 8.02
CA HIS A 91 -22.41 -2.40 6.75
C HIS A 91 -22.13 -3.89 6.54
N ALA A 92 -21.17 -4.46 7.27
CA ALA A 92 -20.87 -5.90 7.17
C ALA A 92 -21.88 -6.78 7.89
N ARG A 93 -22.43 -6.34 9.00
CA ARG A 93 -23.42 -6.97 9.91
C ARG A 93 -23.30 -8.50 10.01
N ILE A 94 -22.50 -8.94 10.96
CA ILE A 94 -22.24 -10.35 11.24
C ILE A 94 -22.82 -10.68 12.61
N ASP A 95 -23.64 -11.73 12.70
CA ASP A 95 -24.26 -12.14 13.98
C ASP A 95 -23.33 -13.01 14.84
N ASP A 96 -22.42 -13.75 14.19
CA ASP A 96 -21.46 -14.64 14.84
C ASP A 96 -20.13 -13.94 15.16
N GLU A 97 -19.17 -14.71 15.69
CA GLU A 97 -17.78 -14.29 15.85
C GLU A 97 -17.09 -14.06 14.51
N PHE A 98 -16.29 -13.00 14.41
CA PHE A 98 -15.54 -12.63 13.22
C PHE A 98 -14.19 -11.99 13.53
N LEU A 99 -13.28 -12.08 12.56
CA LEU A 99 -12.01 -11.35 12.56
C LEU A 99 -12.15 -10.07 11.75
N LEU A 100 -11.71 -8.95 12.31
CA LEU A 100 -11.69 -7.64 11.66
C LEU A 100 -10.28 -7.30 11.17
N PHE A 101 -10.19 -6.72 9.97
CA PHE A 101 -8.96 -6.17 9.41
C PHE A 101 -9.22 -4.82 8.73
N TYR A 102 -8.33 -3.86 8.92
CA TYR A 102 -8.26 -2.71 8.05
C TYR A 102 -7.52 -3.12 6.76
N GLY A 103 -8.15 -2.83 5.62
CA GLY A 103 -7.73 -3.34 4.30
C GLY A 103 -6.43 -2.77 3.76
N ASP A 104 -5.91 -1.75 4.40
CA ASP A 104 -4.70 -1.03 4.00
C ASP A 104 -3.41 -1.51 4.71
N ASN A 105 -3.51 -2.57 5.49
CA ASN A 105 -2.41 -3.16 6.23
C ASN A 105 -1.72 -4.29 5.44
N LEU A 106 -0.40 -4.43 5.58
CA LEU A 106 0.28 -5.69 5.30
C LEU A 106 0.12 -6.61 6.53
N VAL A 107 -0.64 -7.69 6.33
CA VAL A 107 -0.95 -8.69 7.35
C VAL A 107 -0.21 -9.97 7.04
N THR A 108 0.44 -10.54 8.05
CA THR A 108 1.09 -11.85 7.96
C THR A 108 0.17 -12.97 8.44
N SER A 109 0.45 -14.21 8.01
CA SER A 109 -0.23 -15.41 8.53
C SER A 109 -0.19 -15.48 10.06
N GLU A 110 0.91 -15.04 10.68
CA GLU A 110 1.05 -15.05 12.14
C GLU A 110 0.07 -14.09 12.83
N CYS A 111 -0.19 -12.91 12.25
CA CYS A 111 -1.21 -11.99 12.79
C CYS A 111 -2.59 -12.66 12.84
N VAL A 112 -2.96 -13.40 11.80
CA VAL A 112 -4.22 -14.14 11.75
C VAL A 112 -4.25 -15.24 12.81
N LYS A 113 -3.15 -16.02 12.96
CA LYS A 113 -3.02 -17.05 14.01
C LYS A 113 -3.16 -16.47 15.40
N GLU A 114 -2.59 -15.30 15.64
CA GLU A 114 -2.66 -14.65 16.93
C GLU A 114 -4.09 -14.20 17.28
N LEU A 115 -4.87 -13.74 16.28
CA LEU A 115 -6.30 -13.46 16.46
C LEU A 115 -7.13 -14.73 16.70
N LEU A 116 -6.89 -15.80 15.93
CA LEU A 116 -7.60 -17.08 16.09
C LEU A 116 -7.40 -17.72 17.48
N LYS A 117 -6.24 -17.50 18.11
CA LYS A 117 -5.94 -17.96 19.46
C LYS A 117 -6.47 -17.03 20.55
N SER A 118 -6.94 -15.85 20.18
CA SER A 118 -7.41 -14.86 21.14
C SER A 118 -8.87 -15.09 21.54
N GLU A 119 -9.23 -14.57 22.70
CA GLU A 119 -10.63 -14.50 23.10
C GLU A 119 -11.37 -13.41 22.31
N VAL A 120 -12.69 -13.52 22.25
CA VAL A 120 -13.56 -12.44 21.70
C VAL A 120 -13.28 -11.11 22.43
N ASN A 121 -13.47 -10.00 21.74
CA ASN A 121 -13.12 -8.65 22.19
C ASN A 121 -11.63 -8.47 22.47
N THR A 122 -10.80 -9.01 21.57
CA THR A 122 -9.35 -8.79 21.57
C THR A 122 -8.94 -7.97 20.36
N ILE A 123 -8.09 -6.95 20.55
CA ILE A 123 -7.44 -6.20 19.47
C ILE A 123 -5.94 -6.47 19.43
N LEU A 124 -5.34 -6.30 18.24
CA LEU A 124 -3.90 -6.36 18.09
C LEU A 124 -3.32 -4.94 18.15
N GLY A 125 -2.25 -4.81 18.92
CA GLY A 125 -1.39 -3.63 18.96
C GLY A 125 0.00 -3.94 18.44
N SER A 126 0.71 -2.95 17.94
CA SER A 126 2.12 -3.05 17.54
C SER A 126 2.90 -1.85 18.05
N TYR A 127 4.17 -2.04 18.35
CA TYR A 127 5.06 -0.93 18.61
C TYR A 127 5.29 -0.11 17.34
N SER A 128 5.26 1.21 17.46
CA SER A 128 5.54 2.16 16.39
C SER A 128 6.45 3.27 16.90
N ASP A 129 7.45 3.62 16.12
CA ASP A 129 8.32 4.80 16.29
C ASP A 129 7.66 6.09 15.78
N ARG A 130 6.46 5.98 15.19
CA ARG A 130 5.67 7.09 14.64
C ARG A 130 4.25 7.06 15.21
N PRO A 131 4.08 7.04 16.56
CA PRO A 131 2.78 6.83 17.20
C PRO A 131 1.74 7.91 16.86
N TRP A 132 2.18 9.13 16.55
CA TRP A 132 1.30 10.24 16.14
C TRP A 132 0.50 10.02 14.87
N LYS A 133 0.86 8.99 14.10
CA LYS A 133 0.13 8.59 12.89
C LYS A 133 -1.11 7.74 13.15
N TYR A 134 -1.24 7.18 14.35
CA TYR A 134 -2.19 6.12 14.70
C TYR A 134 -2.94 6.41 16.00
N GLY A 135 -3.93 5.60 16.30
CA GLY A 135 -4.51 5.53 17.61
C GLY A 135 -3.56 4.85 18.61
N VAL A 136 -3.05 5.61 19.57
CA VAL A 136 -2.16 5.11 20.61
C VAL A 136 -2.96 4.37 21.69
N ILE A 137 -2.53 3.15 22.01
CA ILE A 137 -3.16 2.29 23.01
C ILE A 137 -2.61 2.59 24.40
N GLU A 138 -3.45 3.09 25.29
CA GLU A 138 -3.20 3.07 26.73
C GLU A 138 -3.77 1.79 27.31
N LYS A 139 -2.96 1.02 28.02
CA LYS A 139 -3.36 -0.26 28.62
C LYS A 139 -2.96 -0.39 30.07
N LYS A 140 -3.74 -1.18 30.80
CA LYS A 140 -3.37 -1.66 32.14
C LYS A 140 -3.32 -3.18 32.09
N SER A 141 -2.10 -3.73 32.27
CA SER A 141 -1.86 -5.14 31.98
C SER A 141 -2.16 -5.47 30.49
N ASN A 142 -3.11 -6.36 30.22
CA ASN A 142 -3.57 -6.70 28.87
C ASN A 142 -4.98 -6.15 28.55
N LYS A 143 -5.52 -5.23 29.36
CA LYS A 143 -6.82 -4.60 29.11
C LYS A 143 -6.66 -3.18 28.57
N LEU A 144 -7.50 -2.82 27.62
CA LEU A 144 -7.58 -1.48 27.07
C LEU A 144 -8.07 -0.51 28.16
N VAL A 145 -7.38 0.61 28.31
CA VAL A 145 -7.84 1.76 29.07
C VAL A 145 -8.44 2.78 28.11
N LYS A 146 -7.69 3.12 27.05
CA LYS A 146 -8.13 4.05 26.02
C LYS A 146 -7.29 3.92 24.76
N ILE A 147 -7.91 4.14 23.61
CA ILE A 147 -7.21 4.46 22.34
C ILE A 147 -7.32 5.98 22.18
N LYS A 148 -6.19 6.66 22.14
CA LYS A 148 -6.09 8.10 21.92
C LYS A 148 -5.51 8.37 20.56
N GLU A 149 -6.16 9.20 19.76
CA GLU A 149 -5.60 9.64 18.51
C GLU A 149 -4.50 10.70 18.75
N LYS A 150 -3.41 10.57 17.98
CA LYS A 150 -2.36 11.59 17.78
C LYS A 150 -1.69 12.13 19.05
N LEU A 151 -1.09 11.25 19.85
CA LEU A 151 -0.19 11.69 20.93
C LEU A 151 1.17 12.11 20.34
N ARG A 152 1.50 13.40 20.38
CA ARG A 152 2.72 13.99 19.80
C ARG A 152 3.99 13.80 20.64
N GLU A 153 3.90 13.29 21.87
CA GLU A 153 4.97 13.38 22.88
C GLU A 153 5.73 12.06 23.17
N SER A 154 5.44 10.95 22.48
CA SER A 154 6.12 9.68 22.74
C SER A 154 7.05 9.28 21.60
N GLU A 155 8.30 8.93 21.92
CA GLU A 155 9.26 8.42 20.94
C GLU A 155 8.89 7.04 20.41
N GLU A 156 8.22 6.20 21.21
CA GLU A 156 7.71 4.89 20.84
C GLU A 156 6.44 4.57 21.64
N ALA A 157 5.42 4.03 20.99
CA ALA A 157 4.20 3.61 21.66
C ALA A 157 3.56 2.39 21.00
N ILE A 158 2.67 1.71 21.73
CA ILE A 158 1.80 0.68 21.18
C ILE A 158 0.64 1.37 20.47
N VAL A 159 0.46 1.03 19.20
CA VAL A 159 -0.62 1.60 18.38
C VAL A 159 -1.63 0.53 17.97
N PHE A 160 -2.88 0.93 17.73
CA PHE A 160 -3.92 0.07 17.21
C PHE A 160 -3.67 -0.26 15.75
N THR A 161 -3.63 -1.54 15.44
CA THR A 161 -3.30 -2.03 14.10
C THR A 161 -4.51 -2.13 13.17
N GLY A 162 -5.72 -1.82 13.63
CA GLY A 162 -6.94 -2.06 12.86
C GLY A 162 -7.35 -3.54 12.76
N MET A 163 -6.78 -4.40 13.60
CA MET A 163 -7.10 -5.83 13.65
C MET A 163 -7.74 -6.21 14.97
N GLY A 164 -8.76 -7.07 14.93
CA GLY A 164 -9.44 -7.54 16.13
C GLY A 164 -10.28 -8.79 15.94
N HIS A 165 -10.66 -9.40 17.04
CA HIS A 165 -11.57 -10.55 17.12
C HIS A 165 -12.82 -10.10 17.93
N PHE A 166 -13.97 -10.11 17.30
CA PHE A 166 -15.23 -9.60 17.84
C PHE A 166 -16.38 -10.59 17.63
N ASP A 167 -17.49 -10.35 18.31
CA ASP A 167 -18.78 -10.99 18.05
C ASP A 167 -19.83 -9.96 17.58
N GLY A 168 -21.00 -10.45 17.19
CA GLY A 168 -22.08 -9.62 16.64
C GLY A 168 -22.63 -8.55 17.62
N LYS A 169 -22.35 -8.64 18.92
CA LYS A 169 -22.83 -7.65 19.88
C LYS A 169 -22.24 -6.26 19.67
N ILE A 170 -21.07 -6.17 19.06
CA ILE A 170 -20.46 -4.88 18.74
C ILE A 170 -21.37 -4.02 17.83
N PHE A 171 -22.22 -4.63 16.99
CA PHE A 171 -23.09 -3.90 16.08
C PHE A 171 -24.22 -3.13 16.79
N GLU A 172 -24.68 -3.62 17.94
CA GLU A 172 -25.68 -2.92 18.76
C GLU A 172 -25.09 -1.60 19.31
N LEU A 173 -23.88 -1.66 19.85
CA LEU A 173 -23.18 -0.48 20.35
C LEU A 173 -22.85 0.50 19.22
N ILE A 174 -22.37 -0.01 18.07
CA ILE A 174 -22.11 0.84 16.90
C ILE A 174 -23.38 1.57 16.47
N GLU A 175 -24.52 0.89 16.39
CA GLU A 175 -25.79 1.49 15.98
C GLU A 175 -26.25 2.57 16.96
N GLU A 176 -26.09 2.36 18.26
CA GLU A 176 -26.40 3.34 19.29
C GLU A 176 -25.53 4.60 19.13
N ARG A 177 -24.21 4.44 19.03
CA ARG A 177 -23.27 5.56 18.94
C ARG A 177 -23.34 6.31 17.60
N MET A 178 -23.69 5.64 16.54
CA MET A 178 -23.95 6.30 15.24
C MET A 178 -25.13 7.29 15.32
N ARG A 179 -26.14 7.04 16.16
CA ARG A 179 -27.24 8.00 16.41
C ARG A 179 -26.75 9.25 17.14
N GLU A 180 -25.66 9.15 17.87
CA GLU A 180 -24.98 10.28 18.55
C GLU A 180 -23.92 10.97 17.66
N GLY A 181 -23.71 10.48 16.43
CA GLY A 181 -22.75 11.04 15.49
C GLY A 181 -21.32 10.51 15.64
N ILE A 182 -21.13 9.40 16.38
CA ILE A 182 -19.85 8.74 16.57
C ILE A 182 -19.70 7.63 15.51
N TYR A 183 -18.69 7.72 14.66
CA TYR A 183 -18.52 6.86 13.50
C TYR A 183 -17.19 6.11 13.44
N ASP A 184 -16.25 6.40 14.32
CA ASP A 184 -14.93 5.77 14.32
C ASP A 184 -14.83 4.62 15.33
N LEU A 185 -14.20 3.53 14.89
CA LEU A 185 -14.10 2.31 15.68
C LEU A 185 -13.30 2.49 16.98
N PRO A 186 -12.19 3.24 17.04
CA PRO A 186 -11.49 3.50 18.29
C PRO A 186 -12.38 4.08 19.39
N ASP A 187 -13.33 4.95 19.05
CA ASP A 187 -14.26 5.53 20.03
C ASP A 187 -15.21 4.47 20.59
N ILE A 188 -15.72 3.59 19.73
CA ILE A 188 -16.56 2.45 20.13
C ILE A 188 -15.78 1.49 21.06
N LEU A 189 -14.54 1.17 20.70
CA LEU A 189 -13.69 0.26 21.47
C LEU A 189 -13.34 0.82 22.86
N ASN A 190 -13.30 2.14 23.03
CA ASN A 190 -13.05 2.79 24.30
C ASN A 190 -14.18 2.58 25.32
N GLU A 191 -15.36 2.15 24.89
CA GLU A 191 -16.52 1.87 25.73
C GLU A 191 -16.69 0.37 26.04
N MET A 192 -15.84 -0.48 25.44
CA MET A 192 -15.92 -1.93 25.59
C MET A 192 -14.83 -2.49 26.50
N GLU A 193 -15.08 -3.66 27.07
CA GLU A 193 -14.05 -4.45 27.76
C GLU A 193 -13.19 -5.17 26.70
N ILE A 194 -12.05 -4.56 26.31
CA ILE A 194 -11.17 -5.03 25.25
C ILE A 194 -9.87 -5.57 25.81
N LYS A 195 -9.45 -6.76 25.35
CA LYS A 195 -8.12 -7.32 25.57
C LYS A 195 -7.16 -6.86 24.48
N ILE A 196 -5.89 -6.72 24.84
CA ILE A 196 -4.85 -6.30 23.92
C ILE A 196 -3.79 -7.38 23.83
N LYS A 197 -3.44 -7.72 22.61
CA LYS A 197 -2.31 -8.59 22.30
C LYS A 197 -1.32 -7.81 21.42
N VAL A 198 -0.07 -7.73 21.88
CA VAL A 198 0.98 -7.02 21.11
C VAL A 198 1.63 -7.99 20.16
N ILE A 199 1.75 -7.58 18.91
CA ILE A 199 2.37 -8.34 17.82
C ILE A 199 3.55 -7.57 17.22
N SER A 200 4.37 -8.27 16.44
CA SER A 200 5.41 -7.70 15.59
C SER A 200 5.09 -7.96 14.11
N GLY A 201 5.72 -7.19 13.22
CA GLY A 201 5.61 -7.44 11.77
C GLY A 201 4.40 -6.81 11.08
N TRP A 202 3.58 -6.03 11.78
CA TRP A 202 2.55 -5.20 11.20
C TRP A 202 3.17 -3.99 10.48
N ARG A 203 2.62 -3.64 9.32
CA ARG A 203 3.01 -2.47 8.52
C ARG A 203 1.81 -1.88 7.82
N ASP A 204 1.87 -0.55 7.65
CA ASP A 204 0.86 0.25 6.96
C ASP A 204 1.55 1.31 6.09
N ALA A 205 0.87 1.79 5.05
CA ALA A 205 1.27 2.96 4.28
C ALA A 205 0.34 4.11 4.59
N ILE A 206 0.85 5.18 5.16
CA ILE A 206 0.09 6.43 5.37
C ILE A 206 0.37 7.43 4.28
N TYR A 207 1.62 7.51 3.84
CA TYR A 207 2.10 8.43 2.82
C TYR A 207 2.66 7.66 1.60
N PRO A 208 2.77 8.29 0.43
CA PRO A 208 3.23 7.62 -0.79
C PRO A 208 4.59 6.94 -0.69
N TRP A 209 5.53 7.51 0.04
CA TRP A 209 6.88 6.93 0.24
C TRP A 209 6.89 5.74 1.21
N ASP A 210 5.88 5.58 2.06
CA ASP A 210 5.75 4.38 2.92
C ASP A 210 5.54 3.11 2.07
N LEU A 211 5.04 3.26 0.83
CA LEU A 211 4.90 2.15 -0.12
C LEU A 211 6.23 1.48 -0.44
N LEU A 212 7.36 2.20 -0.38
CA LEU A 212 8.69 1.60 -0.62
C LEU A 212 9.05 0.61 0.49
N GLU A 213 8.74 0.92 1.74
CA GLU A 213 8.93 -0.01 2.87
C GLU A 213 8.00 -1.24 2.73
N LEU A 214 6.74 -1.01 2.37
CA LEU A 214 5.80 -2.10 2.12
C LEU A 214 6.27 -2.97 0.95
N ASN A 215 6.79 -2.37 -0.11
CA ASN A 215 7.34 -3.07 -1.27
C ASN A 215 8.53 -3.95 -0.89
N SER A 216 9.48 -3.40 -0.13
CA SER A 216 10.63 -4.16 0.39
C SER A 216 10.16 -5.35 1.22
N TYR A 217 9.13 -5.16 2.05
CA TYR A 217 8.55 -6.25 2.83
C TYR A 217 7.87 -7.30 1.95
N ALA A 218 7.07 -6.87 0.97
CA ALA A 218 6.37 -7.76 0.05
C ALA A 218 7.31 -8.60 -0.81
N LEU A 219 8.51 -8.06 -1.09
CA LEU A 219 9.55 -8.74 -1.88
C LEU A 219 10.40 -9.73 -1.05
N LYS A 220 10.23 -9.83 0.28
CA LYS A 220 11.02 -10.76 1.12
C LYS A 220 10.87 -12.21 0.71
N ASP A 221 9.66 -12.60 0.27
CA ASP A 221 9.33 -13.96 -0.14
C ASP A 221 9.55 -14.19 -1.66
N THR A 222 10.14 -13.21 -2.37
CA THR A 222 10.48 -13.37 -3.79
C THR A 222 11.51 -14.49 -3.93
N THR A 223 11.25 -15.40 -4.86
CA THR A 223 12.16 -16.47 -5.22
C THR A 223 12.61 -16.31 -6.66
N ARG A 224 13.79 -16.86 -7.00
CA ARG A 224 14.30 -16.78 -8.35
C ARG A 224 13.39 -17.54 -9.34
N LYS A 225 12.74 -16.81 -10.25
CA LYS A 225 11.89 -17.35 -11.31
C LYS A 225 12.06 -16.51 -12.59
N LEU A 226 12.63 -17.08 -13.61
CA LEU A 226 12.96 -16.39 -14.85
C LEU A 226 12.14 -16.98 -16.01
N ALA A 227 10.93 -16.44 -16.23
CA ALA A 227 10.02 -16.89 -17.31
C ALA A 227 10.11 -16.05 -18.58
N GLY A 228 10.87 -14.94 -18.56
CA GLY A 228 11.09 -14.06 -19.70
C GLY A 228 12.20 -14.51 -20.63
N LYS A 229 12.33 -13.81 -21.77
CA LYS A 229 13.48 -13.93 -22.71
C LYS A 229 14.59 -12.99 -22.21
N ILE A 230 15.72 -13.57 -21.82
CA ILE A 230 16.88 -12.84 -21.29
C ILE A 230 18.02 -12.96 -22.29
N GLU A 231 18.49 -11.83 -22.82
CA GLU A 231 19.65 -11.76 -23.67
C GLU A 231 20.88 -11.51 -22.79
N ASP A 232 22.03 -11.95 -23.14
CA ASP A 232 23.34 -11.84 -22.47
C ASP A 232 23.42 -10.78 -21.33
N SER A 233 22.82 -11.11 -20.18
CA SER A 233 22.59 -10.21 -19.07
C SER A 233 22.98 -10.87 -17.74
N THR A 234 23.36 -10.06 -16.74
CA THR A 234 23.73 -10.53 -15.41
C THR A 234 22.57 -10.39 -14.44
N ILE A 235 22.10 -11.51 -13.86
CA ILE A 235 21.01 -11.55 -12.89
C ILE A 235 21.46 -12.21 -11.59
N ILE A 236 21.46 -11.47 -10.49
CA ILE A 236 21.96 -11.91 -9.16
C ILE A 236 20.87 -11.70 -8.08
N GLY A 237 20.64 -12.73 -7.28
CA GLY A 237 19.71 -12.69 -6.14
C GLY A 237 18.33 -13.25 -6.47
N ASP A 238 17.35 -12.84 -5.64
CA ASP A 238 15.97 -13.30 -5.73
C ASP A 238 15.19 -12.45 -6.75
N VAL A 239 15.32 -12.82 -8.02
CA VAL A 239 14.70 -12.09 -9.14
C VAL A 239 13.59 -12.91 -9.76
N GLU A 240 12.38 -12.33 -9.84
CA GLU A 240 11.24 -12.88 -10.58
C GLU A 240 11.02 -12.07 -11.86
N ILE A 241 10.98 -12.74 -13.01
CA ILE A 241 10.68 -12.15 -14.33
C ILE A 241 9.50 -12.89 -14.92
N GLY A 242 8.44 -12.14 -15.24
CA GLY A 242 7.19 -12.65 -15.78
C GLY A 242 7.28 -13.11 -17.23
N GLU A 243 6.24 -13.82 -17.66
CA GLU A 243 6.10 -14.35 -19.02
C GLU A 243 6.11 -13.24 -20.08
N ASN A 244 6.65 -13.52 -21.26
CA ASN A 244 6.76 -12.61 -22.41
C ASN A 244 7.58 -11.35 -22.13
N THR A 245 8.26 -11.24 -20.99
CA THR A 245 9.16 -10.13 -20.68
C THR A 245 10.48 -10.33 -21.38
N LYS A 246 11.03 -9.25 -21.96
CA LYS A 246 12.31 -9.24 -22.65
C LYS A 246 13.33 -8.41 -21.88
N ILE A 247 14.50 -8.98 -21.61
CA ILE A 247 15.64 -8.29 -21.01
C ILE A 247 16.74 -8.18 -22.07
N GLY A 248 17.08 -6.93 -22.45
CA GLY A 248 18.10 -6.63 -23.44
C GLY A 248 19.52 -6.90 -22.94
N ALA A 249 20.41 -7.20 -23.87
CA ALA A 249 21.80 -7.57 -23.59
C ALA A 249 22.56 -6.53 -22.76
N GLY A 250 23.51 -6.99 -21.95
CA GLY A 250 24.32 -6.16 -21.06
C GLY A 250 23.58 -5.60 -19.84
N SER A 251 22.32 -5.97 -19.63
CA SER A 251 21.57 -5.52 -18.45
C SER A 251 22.10 -6.18 -17.16
N TYR A 252 22.05 -5.44 -16.05
CA TYR A 252 22.48 -5.89 -14.74
C TYR A 252 21.32 -5.77 -13.75
N ILE A 253 20.81 -6.92 -13.26
CA ILE A 253 19.68 -6.98 -12.32
C ILE A 253 20.16 -7.65 -11.04
N ARG A 254 20.03 -6.97 -9.89
CA ARG A 254 20.52 -7.48 -8.62
C ARG A 254 19.65 -7.10 -7.46
N GLY A 255 19.38 -8.06 -6.57
CA GLY A 255 18.66 -7.87 -5.31
C GLY A 255 17.35 -8.64 -5.28
N LYS A 256 16.35 -8.11 -4.57
CA LYS A 256 14.98 -8.59 -4.60
C LYS A 256 14.22 -7.78 -5.64
N VAL A 257 14.14 -8.32 -6.84
CA VAL A 257 13.52 -7.62 -7.99
C VAL A 257 12.39 -8.46 -8.53
N LYS A 258 11.23 -7.82 -8.73
CA LYS A 258 10.09 -8.43 -9.39
C LYS A 258 9.69 -7.64 -10.61
N ILE A 259 9.79 -8.28 -11.77
CA ILE A 259 9.39 -7.72 -13.07
C ILE A 259 8.17 -8.50 -13.56
N GLY A 260 7.10 -7.79 -13.89
CA GLY A 260 5.85 -8.34 -14.37
C GLY A 260 5.93 -9.00 -15.73
N LYS A 261 4.75 -9.27 -16.31
CA LYS A 261 4.60 -9.88 -17.65
C LYS A 261 4.65 -8.81 -18.75
N ASN A 262 4.99 -9.24 -19.96
CA ASN A 262 4.97 -8.41 -21.18
C ASN A 262 5.80 -7.11 -21.06
N CYS A 263 6.84 -7.11 -20.24
CA CYS A 263 7.74 -5.97 -20.08
C CYS A 263 8.85 -5.99 -21.14
N GLU A 264 9.43 -4.80 -21.40
CA GLU A 264 10.59 -4.65 -22.27
C GLU A 264 11.65 -3.80 -21.55
N ILE A 265 12.76 -4.42 -21.17
CA ILE A 265 13.90 -3.78 -20.53
C ILE A 265 15.01 -3.64 -21.57
N GLY A 266 15.34 -2.39 -21.92
CA GLY A 266 16.35 -2.07 -22.91
C GLY A 266 17.76 -2.49 -22.51
N PRO A 267 18.68 -2.62 -23.46
CA PRO A 267 20.05 -3.09 -23.21
C PRO A 267 20.82 -2.14 -22.28
N ASN A 268 21.78 -2.72 -21.56
CA ASN A 268 22.64 -2.01 -20.59
C ASN A 268 21.86 -1.27 -19.48
N SER A 269 20.66 -1.74 -19.15
CA SER A 269 19.89 -1.21 -18.04
C SER A 269 20.35 -1.82 -16.71
N VAL A 270 20.31 -1.04 -15.64
CA VAL A 270 20.67 -1.46 -14.27
C VAL A 270 19.43 -1.40 -13.39
N ILE A 271 19.04 -2.54 -12.78
CA ILE A 271 17.90 -2.62 -11.87
C ILE A 271 18.37 -3.23 -10.56
N LEU A 272 18.25 -2.47 -9.47
CA LEU A 272 18.83 -2.81 -8.18
C LEU A 272 17.81 -2.72 -7.03
N GLY A 273 18.20 -3.33 -5.90
CA GLY A 273 17.51 -3.19 -4.62
C GLY A 273 16.15 -3.88 -4.58
N ASP A 274 15.27 -3.34 -3.76
CA ASP A 274 13.91 -3.85 -3.56
C ASP A 274 12.96 -3.18 -4.58
N THR A 275 13.10 -3.56 -5.87
CA THR A 275 12.39 -2.93 -6.99
C THR A 275 11.28 -3.84 -7.52
N SER A 276 10.08 -3.26 -7.69
CA SER A 276 8.97 -3.91 -8.38
C SER A 276 8.56 -3.14 -9.63
N ILE A 277 8.40 -3.87 -10.73
CA ILE A 277 8.03 -3.37 -12.05
C ILE A 277 6.78 -4.13 -12.48
N GLY A 278 5.68 -3.42 -12.68
CA GLY A 278 4.38 -3.96 -13.06
C GLY A 278 4.35 -4.53 -14.48
N ASP A 279 3.20 -5.05 -14.88
CA ASP A 279 3.03 -5.64 -16.21
C ASP A 279 3.04 -4.56 -17.31
N GLY A 280 3.55 -4.92 -18.50
CA GLY A 280 3.54 -4.06 -19.68
C GLY A 280 4.47 -2.84 -19.62
N VAL A 281 5.36 -2.77 -18.65
CA VAL A 281 6.30 -1.64 -18.50
C VAL A 281 7.41 -1.73 -19.56
N ARG A 282 7.75 -0.57 -20.14
CA ARG A 282 8.91 -0.41 -21.04
C ARG A 282 9.95 0.48 -20.39
N ILE A 283 11.19 0.04 -20.38
CA ILE A 283 12.34 0.79 -19.86
C ILE A 283 13.37 0.89 -20.97
N GLY A 284 13.70 2.11 -21.36
CA GLY A 284 14.69 2.40 -22.40
C GLY A 284 16.12 2.01 -21.97
N ALA A 285 16.96 1.83 -22.96
CA ALA A 285 18.37 1.45 -22.78
C ALA A 285 19.13 2.39 -21.83
N MET A 286 20.14 1.84 -21.14
CA MET A 286 21.06 2.58 -20.26
C MET A 286 20.36 3.31 -19.10
N SER A 287 19.18 2.83 -18.69
CA SER A 287 18.45 3.38 -17.54
C SER A 287 18.89 2.70 -16.24
N TYR A 288 18.86 3.46 -15.14
CA TYR A 288 19.18 3.00 -13.80
C TYR A 288 17.96 3.12 -12.91
N ILE A 289 17.52 2.01 -12.31
CA ILE A 289 16.36 1.96 -11.41
C ILE A 289 16.78 1.23 -10.13
N GLU A 290 16.53 1.85 -8.98
CA GLU A 290 16.87 1.29 -7.67
C GLU A 290 15.77 1.58 -6.64
N ASN A 291 15.44 0.55 -5.83
CA ASN A 291 14.52 0.66 -4.70
C ASN A 291 13.22 1.43 -5.06
N SER A 292 12.58 1.04 -6.16
CA SER A 292 11.46 1.79 -6.73
C SER A 292 10.29 0.90 -7.10
N ILE A 293 9.10 1.50 -7.15
CA ILE A 293 7.87 0.88 -7.65
C ILE A 293 7.54 1.54 -8.98
N ILE A 294 7.53 0.76 -10.06
CA ILE A 294 7.06 1.20 -11.37
C ILE A 294 5.78 0.44 -11.68
N MET A 295 4.64 1.12 -11.71
CA MET A 295 3.34 0.48 -11.93
C MET A 295 3.11 0.17 -13.40
N SER A 296 2.09 -0.63 -13.67
CA SER A 296 1.83 -1.22 -15.00
C SER A 296 1.67 -0.21 -16.11
N ASN A 297 2.01 -0.62 -17.35
CA ASN A 297 1.90 0.11 -18.61
C ASN A 297 2.71 1.41 -18.69
N THR A 298 3.63 1.63 -17.79
CA THR A 298 4.47 2.84 -17.76
C THR A 298 5.61 2.70 -18.77
N ASN A 299 5.87 3.80 -19.49
CA ASN A 299 6.95 3.90 -20.46
C ASN A 299 8.04 4.84 -19.94
N ILE A 300 9.28 4.37 -19.87
CA ILE A 300 10.45 5.12 -19.40
C ILE A 300 11.46 5.18 -20.54
N GLY A 301 11.81 6.39 -20.96
CA GLY A 301 12.78 6.66 -22.01
C GLY A 301 14.20 6.23 -21.65
N ILE A 302 15.10 6.31 -22.61
CA ILE A 302 16.52 5.96 -22.45
C ILE A 302 17.24 6.88 -21.47
N ASN A 303 18.30 6.38 -20.79
CA ASN A 303 19.12 7.15 -19.86
C ASN A 303 18.32 7.77 -18.68
N ALA A 304 17.31 7.10 -18.19
CA ALA A 304 16.60 7.53 -16.99
C ALA A 304 17.35 7.11 -15.72
N LEU A 305 17.34 7.97 -14.70
CA LEU A 305 17.78 7.68 -13.33
C LEU A 305 16.60 7.76 -12.39
N ILE A 306 16.17 6.64 -11.85
CA ILE A 306 15.02 6.53 -10.94
C ILE A 306 15.44 5.81 -9.67
N LYS A 307 15.42 6.52 -8.55
CA LYS A 307 15.82 5.97 -7.27
C LYS A 307 14.80 6.33 -6.19
N ASP A 308 14.52 5.37 -5.28
CA ASP A 308 13.62 5.54 -4.13
C ASP A 308 12.28 6.19 -4.52
N SER A 309 11.71 5.79 -5.67
CA SER A 309 10.58 6.47 -6.30
C SER A 309 9.37 5.57 -6.49
N VAL A 310 8.18 6.18 -6.55
CA VAL A 310 6.93 5.49 -6.87
C VAL A 310 6.34 6.11 -8.12
N ILE A 311 6.31 5.36 -9.22
CA ILE A 311 5.78 5.79 -10.51
C ILE A 311 4.45 5.08 -10.75
N GLY A 312 3.39 5.86 -10.95
CA GLY A 312 2.02 5.38 -11.20
C GLY A 312 1.87 4.60 -12.49
N ARG A 313 0.64 4.27 -12.83
CA ARG A 313 0.27 3.52 -14.04
C ARG A 313 0.15 4.45 -15.24
N ASP A 314 0.37 3.89 -16.42
CA ASP A 314 0.15 4.58 -17.70
C ASP A 314 0.94 5.91 -17.78
N VAL A 315 2.09 6.01 -17.09
CA VAL A 315 2.97 7.19 -17.10
C VAL A 315 3.90 7.12 -18.31
N ASP A 316 4.08 8.26 -18.99
CA ASP A 316 5.01 8.39 -20.09
C ASP A 316 6.17 9.33 -19.72
N ILE A 317 7.37 8.78 -19.63
CA ILE A 317 8.59 9.50 -19.27
C ILE A 317 9.54 9.51 -20.45
N ALA A 318 9.80 10.68 -21.01
CA ALA A 318 10.72 10.87 -22.11
C ALA A 318 12.20 10.69 -21.70
N PRO A 319 13.16 10.61 -22.64
CA PRO A 319 14.57 10.34 -22.34
C PRO A 319 15.24 11.31 -21.37
N LYS A 320 16.25 10.78 -20.64
CA LYS A 320 17.11 11.54 -19.70
C LYS A 320 16.34 12.14 -18.51
N PHE A 321 15.33 11.43 -18.04
CA PHE A 321 14.63 11.76 -16.81
C PHE A 321 15.49 11.44 -15.58
N VAL A 322 15.43 12.31 -14.55
CA VAL A 322 16.14 12.10 -13.29
C VAL A 322 15.19 12.32 -12.12
N ALA A 323 14.93 11.28 -11.34
CA ALA A 323 14.35 11.39 -10.01
C ALA A 323 15.48 11.40 -8.98
N LEU A 324 15.77 12.56 -8.43
CA LEU A 324 16.76 12.70 -7.36
C LEU A 324 16.22 12.08 -6.07
N SER A 325 17.06 11.31 -5.37
CA SER A 325 16.74 10.75 -4.05
C SER A 325 17.51 11.49 -2.96
N GLY A 326 16.88 11.68 -1.82
CA GLY A 326 17.51 12.32 -0.66
C GLY A 326 16.58 12.45 0.53
N LYS A 327 17.13 12.98 1.62
CA LYS A 327 16.37 13.33 2.82
C LYS A 327 15.84 14.75 2.68
N ILE A 328 14.56 14.90 2.93
CA ILE A 328 13.88 16.19 2.96
C ILE A 328 12.96 16.30 4.16
N LYS A 329 12.66 17.53 4.54
CA LYS A 329 11.58 17.82 5.50
C LYS A 329 10.35 18.26 4.73
N ARG A 330 9.21 17.62 5.02
CA ARG A 330 7.92 17.99 4.44
C ARG A 330 6.94 18.38 5.55
N ILE A 331 6.08 19.34 5.25
CA ILE A 331 4.93 19.64 6.11
C ILE A 331 3.74 18.85 5.59
N VAL A 332 3.20 17.98 6.42
CA VAL A 332 2.02 17.17 6.12
C VAL A 332 1.09 17.20 7.34
N ASP A 333 -0.16 17.59 7.12
CA ASP A 333 -1.15 17.75 8.21
C ASP A 333 -0.62 18.66 9.36
N ASP A 334 0.04 19.79 9.02
CA ASP A 334 0.70 20.76 9.94
C ASP A 334 1.89 20.18 10.74
N GLU A 335 2.40 19.02 10.36
CA GLU A 335 3.57 18.39 10.98
C GLU A 335 4.78 18.39 10.04
N VAL A 336 5.96 18.67 10.61
CA VAL A 336 7.23 18.51 9.89
C VAL A 336 7.69 17.07 10.01
N ILE A 337 7.66 16.34 8.92
CA ILE A 337 8.16 14.96 8.83
C ILE A 337 9.45 14.91 8.01
N GLU A 338 10.41 14.10 8.45
CA GLU A 338 11.58 13.78 7.63
C GLU A 338 11.26 12.60 6.71
N VAL A 339 11.47 12.78 5.43
CA VAL A 339 11.22 11.78 4.39
C VAL A 339 12.51 11.50 3.65
N THR A 340 12.81 10.24 3.44
CA THR A 340 13.84 9.81 2.49
C THR A 340 13.15 9.19 1.28
N GLY A 341 13.35 9.77 0.10
CA GLY A 341 12.71 9.25 -1.12
C GLY A 341 13.09 10.05 -2.36
N GLY A 342 12.63 9.55 -3.48
CA GLY A 342 12.71 10.19 -4.80
C GLY A 342 11.39 10.86 -5.17
N ALA A 343 10.99 10.72 -6.44
CA ALA A 343 9.74 11.26 -6.94
C ALA A 343 8.55 10.32 -6.69
N VAL A 344 7.37 10.90 -6.48
CA VAL A 344 6.10 10.18 -6.57
C VAL A 344 5.31 10.76 -7.73
N ILE A 345 5.01 9.92 -8.73
CA ILE A 345 4.33 10.34 -9.96
C ILE A 345 2.99 9.62 -10.05
N GLY A 346 1.91 10.39 -10.18
CA GLY A 346 0.56 9.89 -10.32
C GLY A 346 0.27 9.29 -11.70
N ASP A 347 -0.82 8.53 -11.79
CA ASP A 347 -1.24 7.82 -12.99
C ASP A 347 -1.42 8.77 -14.19
N GLY A 348 -1.02 8.34 -15.39
CA GLY A 348 -1.23 9.04 -16.64
C GLY A 348 -0.43 10.33 -16.82
N ALA A 349 0.53 10.63 -15.95
CA ALA A 349 1.40 11.79 -16.11
C ALA A 349 2.33 11.64 -17.31
N SER A 350 2.63 12.76 -18.00
CA SER A 350 3.55 12.81 -19.12
C SER A 350 4.69 13.78 -18.83
N LEU A 351 5.92 13.30 -18.92
CA LEU A 351 7.12 14.07 -18.61
C LEU A 351 8.02 14.16 -19.85
N GLY A 352 8.29 15.36 -20.30
CA GLY A 352 9.17 15.67 -21.42
C GLY A 352 10.64 15.29 -21.19
N PRO A 353 11.48 15.36 -22.23
CA PRO A 353 12.89 14.99 -22.09
C PRO A 353 13.65 15.94 -21.15
N VAL A 354 14.65 15.37 -20.47
CA VAL A 354 15.55 16.11 -19.56
C VAL A 354 14.79 16.81 -18.42
N VAL A 355 13.84 16.10 -17.83
CA VAL A 355 13.15 16.56 -16.60
C VAL A 355 13.90 16.02 -15.39
N ILE A 356 14.15 16.89 -14.42
CA ILE A 356 14.78 16.56 -13.14
C ILE A 356 13.75 16.85 -12.03
N VAL A 357 13.47 15.85 -11.20
CA VAL A 357 12.54 15.98 -10.08
C VAL A 357 13.29 15.88 -8.76
N TYR A 358 13.07 16.81 -7.87
CA TYR A 358 13.70 16.86 -6.54
C TYR A 358 13.13 15.77 -5.62
N PRO A 359 13.89 15.38 -4.56
CA PRO A 359 13.46 14.38 -3.60
C PRO A 359 12.10 14.71 -2.98
N GLY A 360 11.25 13.71 -2.87
CA GLY A 360 9.94 13.80 -2.21
C GLY A 360 8.88 14.61 -2.95
N VAL A 361 9.14 15.14 -4.14
CA VAL A 361 8.15 15.86 -4.94
C VAL A 361 7.04 14.93 -5.41
N LEU A 362 5.79 15.42 -5.32
CA LEU A 362 4.59 14.75 -5.80
C LEU A 362 4.17 15.34 -7.14
N ILE A 363 4.14 14.53 -8.18
CA ILE A 363 3.63 14.94 -9.51
C ILE A 363 2.23 14.34 -9.69
N GLY A 364 1.23 15.22 -9.84
CA GLY A 364 -0.17 14.86 -9.93
C GLY A 364 -0.52 13.98 -11.12
N SER A 365 -1.60 13.23 -10.99
CA SER A 365 -2.12 12.37 -12.06
C SER A 365 -2.54 13.21 -13.28
N ASN A 366 -2.29 12.68 -14.49
CA ASN A 366 -2.58 13.34 -15.77
C ASN A 366 -1.92 14.72 -15.93
N SER A 367 -0.87 15.03 -15.17
CA SER A 367 -0.09 16.25 -15.37
C SER A 367 0.80 16.16 -16.62
N ASN A 368 1.19 17.30 -17.16
CA ASN A 368 2.05 17.38 -18.33
C ASN A 368 3.23 18.31 -18.05
N ILE A 369 4.43 17.74 -18.00
CA ILE A 369 5.67 18.46 -17.72
C ILE A 369 6.45 18.63 -19.03
N GLY A 370 6.71 19.87 -19.44
CA GLY A 370 7.49 20.20 -20.61
C GLY A 370 8.95 19.75 -20.52
N ALA A 371 9.67 19.84 -21.62
CA ALA A 371 11.10 19.50 -21.68
C ALA A 371 11.98 20.47 -20.85
N LEU A 372 13.16 20.00 -20.42
CA LEU A 372 14.18 20.82 -19.75
C LEU A 372 13.69 21.48 -18.45
N LYS A 373 12.88 20.77 -17.66
CA LYS A 373 12.34 21.28 -16.40
C LYS A 373 13.06 20.73 -15.18
N LEU A 374 13.25 21.61 -14.21
CA LEU A 374 13.62 21.27 -12.84
C LEU A 374 12.38 21.43 -11.98
N ILE A 375 11.90 20.34 -11.36
CA ILE A 375 10.68 20.32 -10.55
C ILE A 375 11.08 20.15 -9.10
N ASP A 376 10.96 21.23 -8.34
CA ASP A 376 11.30 21.34 -6.92
C ASP A 376 10.07 21.52 -6.00
N LYS A 377 8.87 21.56 -6.59
CA LYS A 377 7.58 21.72 -5.91
C LYS A 377 6.57 20.71 -6.44
N ASP A 378 5.59 20.38 -5.61
CA ASP A 378 4.49 19.53 -6.02
C ASP A 378 3.72 20.12 -7.20
N VAL A 379 3.32 19.25 -8.11
CA VAL A 379 2.50 19.57 -9.29
C VAL A 379 1.11 19.00 -9.08
N ALA A 380 0.07 19.77 -9.29
CA ALA A 380 -1.31 19.35 -9.10
C ALA A 380 -1.78 18.35 -10.21
N ASN A 381 -2.88 17.63 -9.93
CA ASN A 381 -3.48 16.75 -10.94
C ASN A 381 -3.90 17.57 -12.18
N GLY A 382 -3.53 17.08 -13.38
CA GLY A 382 -3.86 17.70 -14.66
C GLY A 382 -3.11 19.01 -14.95
N GLU A 383 -2.19 19.44 -14.09
CA GLU A 383 -1.42 20.66 -14.27
C GLU A 383 -0.44 20.55 -15.44
N ARG A 384 -0.20 21.67 -16.11
CA ARG A 384 0.80 21.80 -17.17
C ARG A 384 1.93 22.71 -16.72
N VAL A 385 3.16 22.19 -16.75
CA VAL A 385 4.39 22.94 -16.50
C VAL A 385 5.12 23.08 -17.83
N ILE A 386 5.05 24.27 -18.42
CA ILE A 386 5.57 24.57 -19.77
C ILE A 386 6.96 25.20 -19.66
#